data_ffc332e90767bf021b87a7233a900646
#
_entry.id   ffc332e90767bf021b87a7233a900646
#
_cell.length_a   1.000
_cell.length_b   1.000
_cell.length_c   1.000
_cell.angle_alpha   90.00
_cell.angle_beta   90.00
_cell.angle_gamma   90.00
#
_symmetry.space_group_name_H-M   'P 1'
#
loop_
_entity.id
_entity.type
_entity.pdbx_description
1 polymer ?
#
loop_
_entity_poly.entity_id
_entity_poly.type
_entity_poly.pdbx_seq_one_letter_code
_entity_poly.pdbx_strand_id
1 'polypeptide(L)'
;EADEGVENSPMDIGISIVVTFILVLVNGYFSMSEMALVNAKQVMLQKEADEGDRRARRALALASDSSSFLATIQVAITLVGFAASAAASTNLSAPLAGWFSSFGIDWLTFIAPGLAPVLITLAVSYLSIVVGELVPKRIALSNAESVSKMVAGPLNVFRTIAKPLVWFTSASANGLSCLFRIKSSDDRQNVSEEEIKYIVKDNDELLDDEK
;
A
#
# COMPACT_ATOMS: atom_id res chain seq x y z
N GLU A 1 -11.70 13.14 -45.48
CA GLU A 1 -11.97 12.23 -44.34
C GLU A 1 -11.27 12.81 -43.13
N ALA A 2 -12.08 13.24 -42.15
CA ALA A 2 -11.66 14.13 -41.09
C ALA A 2 -10.63 13.43 -40.18
N ASP A 3 -9.46 14.03 -40.11
CA ASP A 3 -8.49 13.88 -39.02
C ASP A 3 -9.14 14.44 -37.74
N GLU A 4 -9.83 13.60 -36.97
CA GLU A 4 -10.24 13.94 -35.61
C GLU A 4 -8.97 13.94 -34.76
N GLY A 5 -8.23 15.02 -34.84
CA GLY A 5 -7.21 15.35 -33.86
C GLY A 5 -7.85 15.35 -32.49
N VAL A 6 -7.55 14.37 -31.65
CA VAL A 6 -7.86 14.38 -30.22
C VAL A 6 -7.14 15.57 -29.63
N GLU A 7 -7.85 16.71 -29.65
CA GLU A 7 -7.43 17.93 -28.99
C GLU A 7 -7.45 17.69 -27.48
N ASN A 8 -6.35 17.16 -26.95
CA ASN A 8 -6.14 17.11 -25.51
C ASN A 8 -6.13 18.54 -24.99
N SER A 9 -7.29 19.03 -24.55
CA SER A 9 -7.41 20.37 -23.99
C SER A 9 -6.53 20.49 -22.74
N PRO A 10 -5.97 21.68 -22.44
CA PRO A 10 -5.19 21.92 -21.22
C PRO A 10 -5.92 21.51 -19.95
N MET A 11 -7.24 21.52 -19.98
CA MET A 11 -8.10 21.10 -18.88
C MET A 11 -8.05 19.59 -18.65
N ASP A 12 -7.95 18.80 -19.71
CA ASP A 12 -7.84 17.33 -19.61
C ASP A 12 -6.49 16.90 -19.01
N ILE A 13 -5.41 17.60 -19.36
CA ILE A 13 -4.09 17.37 -18.77
C ILE A 13 -4.10 17.69 -17.27
N GLY A 14 -4.69 18.83 -16.89
CA GLY A 14 -4.83 19.23 -15.49
C GLY A 14 -5.64 18.22 -14.67
N ILE A 15 -6.75 17.76 -15.19
CA ILE A 15 -7.56 16.71 -14.56
C ILE A 15 -6.77 15.42 -14.40
N SER A 16 -6.03 15.02 -15.43
CA SER A 16 -5.21 13.80 -15.40
C SER A 16 -4.10 13.85 -14.35
N ILE A 17 -3.45 15.00 -14.18
CA ILE A 17 -2.46 15.23 -13.12
C ILE A 17 -3.12 15.14 -11.75
N VAL A 18 -4.26 15.79 -11.55
CA VAL A 18 -4.99 15.77 -10.28
C VAL A 18 -5.44 14.37 -9.93
N VAL A 19 -6.01 13.60 -10.87
CA VAL A 19 -6.43 12.22 -10.66
C VAL A 19 -5.24 11.34 -10.29
N THR A 20 -4.12 11.46 -11.02
CA THR A 20 -2.89 10.72 -10.70
C THR A 20 -2.39 11.05 -9.29
N PHE A 21 -2.37 12.34 -8.92
CA PHE A 21 -1.94 12.76 -7.60
C PHE A 21 -2.87 12.24 -6.49
N ILE A 22 -4.18 12.25 -6.70
CA ILE A 22 -5.16 11.67 -5.77
C ILE A 22 -4.89 10.17 -5.59
N LEU A 23 -4.64 9.42 -6.67
CA LEU A 23 -4.32 8.00 -6.58
C LEU A 23 -3.01 7.77 -5.80
N VAL A 24 -1.99 8.60 -5.98
CA VAL A 24 -0.76 8.54 -5.18
C VAL A 24 -1.03 8.80 -3.70
N LEU A 25 -1.90 9.75 -3.36
CA LEU A 25 -2.28 10.00 -1.96
C LEU A 25 -3.09 8.84 -1.36
N VAL A 26 -3.98 8.23 -2.14
CA VAL A 26 -4.71 7.01 -1.73
C VAL A 26 -3.73 5.86 -1.47
N ASN A 27 -2.72 5.70 -2.32
CA ASN A 27 -1.64 4.74 -2.10
C ASN A 27 -0.92 5.02 -0.77
N GLY A 28 -0.62 6.29 -0.50
CA GLY A 28 0.00 6.74 0.75
C GLY A 28 -0.86 6.45 1.98
N TYR A 29 -2.17 6.60 1.87
CA TYR A 29 -3.10 6.23 2.93
C TYR A 29 -3.02 4.73 3.27
N PHE A 30 -2.99 3.83 2.27
CA PHE A 30 -2.85 2.39 2.51
C PHE A 30 -1.48 2.04 3.07
N SER A 31 -0.40 2.62 2.54
CA SER A 31 0.97 2.42 3.05
C SER A 31 1.14 2.89 4.50
N MET A 32 0.53 4.02 4.84
CA MET A 32 0.49 4.54 6.21
C MET A 32 -0.29 3.60 7.13
N SER A 33 -1.43 3.09 6.65
CA SER A 33 -2.29 2.17 7.42
C SER A 33 -1.60 0.85 7.71
N GLU A 34 -0.89 0.29 6.73
CA GLU A 34 -0.07 -0.91 6.89
C GLU A 34 0.92 -0.75 8.03
N MET A 35 1.75 0.29 7.92
CA MET A 35 2.83 0.51 8.86
C MET A 35 2.33 0.84 10.27
N ALA A 36 1.25 1.61 10.38
CA ALA A 36 0.65 1.97 11.66
C ALA A 36 0.10 0.75 12.39
N LEU A 37 -0.67 -0.12 11.71
CA LEU A 37 -1.32 -1.26 12.34
C LEU A 37 -0.34 -2.39 12.68
N VAL A 38 0.71 -2.56 11.87
CA VAL A 38 1.78 -3.54 12.17
C VAL A 38 2.62 -3.12 13.38
N ASN A 39 2.88 -1.82 13.54
CA ASN A 39 3.75 -1.32 14.61
C ASN A 39 3.00 -0.81 15.85
N ALA A 40 1.67 -0.73 15.82
CA ALA A 40 0.89 -0.32 16.99
C ALA A 40 0.98 -1.38 18.09
N LYS A 41 1.24 -0.93 19.32
CA LYS A 41 1.31 -1.81 20.48
C LYS A 41 -0.09 -2.28 20.86
N GLN A 42 -0.37 -3.57 20.59
CA GLN A 42 -1.69 -4.16 20.85
C GLN A 42 -2.14 -3.99 22.31
N VAL A 43 -1.20 -4.08 23.25
CA VAL A 43 -1.48 -3.87 24.70
C VAL A 43 -2.01 -2.46 24.98
N MET A 44 -1.48 -1.44 24.31
CA MET A 44 -1.95 -0.06 24.44
C MET A 44 -3.35 0.11 23.83
N LEU A 45 -3.55 -0.44 22.63
CA LEU A 45 -4.86 -0.43 21.97
C LEU A 45 -5.92 -1.18 22.78
N GLN A 46 -5.55 -2.31 23.41
CA GLN A 46 -6.43 -3.08 24.28
C GLN A 46 -6.86 -2.25 25.48
N LYS A 47 -5.91 -1.61 26.19
CA LYS A 47 -6.20 -0.76 27.33
C LYS A 47 -7.19 0.37 26.98
N GLU A 48 -6.93 1.10 25.90
CA GLU A 48 -7.81 2.18 25.44
C GLU A 48 -9.19 1.66 24.98
N ALA A 49 -9.24 0.46 24.38
CA ALA A 49 -10.50 -0.18 24.01
C ALA A 49 -11.34 -0.56 25.24
N ASP A 50 -10.71 -1.01 26.31
CA ASP A 50 -11.35 -1.33 27.59
C ASP A 50 -11.85 -0.06 28.32
N GLU A 51 -11.15 1.05 28.15
CA GLU A 51 -11.56 2.39 28.60
C GLU A 51 -12.72 2.98 27.77
N GLY A 52 -13.12 2.31 26.66
CA GLY A 52 -14.29 2.66 25.84
C GLY A 52 -13.98 3.36 24.52
N ASP A 53 -12.71 3.50 24.11
CA ASP A 53 -12.37 4.08 22.81
C ASP A 53 -12.76 3.12 21.67
N ARG A 54 -13.80 3.52 20.93
CA ARG A 54 -14.30 2.75 19.77
C ARG A 54 -13.29 2.68 18.61
N ARG A 55 -12.39 3.66 18.50
CA ARG A 55 -11.35 3.68 17.45
C ARG A 55 -10.24 2.69 17.79
N ALA A 56 -9.80 2.67 19.05
CA ALA A 56 -8.85 1.69 19.55
C ALA A 56 -9.37 0.25 19.38
N ARG A 57 -10.65 0.00 19.69
CA ARG A 57 -11.29 -1.31 19.48
C ARG A 57 -11.27 -1.75 18.02
N ARG A 58 -11.53 -0.83 17.06
CA ARG A 58 -11.46 -1.13 15.62
C ARG A 58 -10.03 -1.41 15.16
N ALA A 59 -9.07 -0.60 15.62
CA ALA A 59 -7.65 -0.79 15.31
C ALA A 59 -7.14 -2.13 15.86
N LEU A 60 -7.49 -2.46 17.09
CA LEU A 60 -7.15 -3.75 17.70
C LEU A 60 -7.72 -4.94 16.93
N ALA A 61 -9.00 -4.86 16.51
CA ALA A 61 -9.62 -5.92 15.73
C ALA A 61 -8.95 -6.15 14.36
N LEU A 62 -8.41 -5.10 13.73
CA LEU A 62 -7.64 -5.22 12.50
C LEU A 62 -6.23 -5.76 12.76
N ALA A 63 -5.56 -5.29 13.80
CA ALA A 63 -4.23 -5.73 14.18
C ALA A 63 -4.18 -7.19 14.65
N SER A 64 -5.26 -7.69 15.25
CA SER A 64 -5.38 -9.09 15.68
C SER A 64 -5.56 -10.08 14.52
N ASP A 65 -6.14 -9.64 13.38
CA ASP A 65 -6.27 -10.44 12.16
C ASP A 65 -5.25 -9.97 11.11
N SER A 66 -3.98 -10.02 11.48
CA SER A 66 -2.88 -9.42 10.72
C SER A 66 -2.72 -10.04 9.32
N SER A 67 -2.91 -11.33 9.13
CA SER A 67 -2.70 -11.99 7.83
C SER A 67 -3.73 -11.54 6.77
N SER A 68 -5.01 -11.55 7.11
CA SER A 68 -6.10 -11.10 6.23
C SER A 68 -6.03 -9.60 5.95
N PHE A 69 -5.66 -8.83 6.96
CA PHE A 69 -5.49 -7.38 6.87
C PHE A 69 -4.31 -7.01 5.94
N LEU A 70 -3.13 -7.62 6.13
CA LEU A 70 -1.95 -7.38 5.29
C LEU A 70 -2.21 -7.74 3.83
N ALA A 71 -2.84 -8.89 3.56
CA ALA A 71 -3.23 -9.27 2.20
C ALA A 71 -4.16 -8.23 1.56
N THR A 72 -5.14 -7.72 2.33
CA THR A 72 -6.08 -6.69 1.84
C THR A 72 -5.35 -5.40 1.46
N ILE A 73 -4.46 -4.92 2.31
CA ILE A 73 -3.71 -3.68 2.07
C ILE A 73 -2.72 -3.86 0.92
N GLN A 74 -2.02 -4.98 0.85
CA GLN A 74 -1.06 -5.23 -0.23
C GLN A 74 -1.74 -5.23 -1.60
N VAL A 75 -2.92 -5.84 -1.71
CA VAL A 75 -3.74 -5.80 -2.92
C VAL A 75 -4.14 -4.35 -3.25
N ALA A 76 -4.55 -3.56 -2.26
CA ALA A 76 -4.93 -2.16 -2.44
C ALA A 76 -3.75 -1.30 -2.96
N ILE A 77 -2.59 -1.38 -2.30
CA ILE A 77 -1.38 -0.64 -2.69
C ILE A 77 -0.99 -0.97 -4.13
N THR A 78 -0.98 -2.26 -4.46
CA THR A 78 -0.61 -2.72 -5.81
C THR A 78 -1.57 -2.21 -6.87
N LEU A 79 -2.89 -2.35 -6.65
CA LEU A 79 -3.91 -1.91 -7.61
C LEU A 79 -3.92 -0.39 -7.80
N VAL A 80 -3.86 0.36 -6.70
CA VAL A 80 -3.85 1.84 -6.76
C VAL A 80 -2.58 2.35 -7.41
N GLY A 81 -1.42 1.73 -7.13
CA GLY A 81 -0.15 2.06 -7.78
C GLY A 81 -0.18 1.82 -9.28
N PHE A 82 -0.70 0.67 -9.73
CA PHE A 82 -0.89 0.40 -11.15
C PHE A 82 -1.90 1.34 -11.80
N ALA A 83 -3.02 1.64 -11.14
CA ALA A 83 -4.02 2.57 -11.65
C ALA A 83 -3.44 3.98 -11.82
N ALA A 84 -2.63 4.46 -10.88
CA ALA A 84 -1.97 5.76 -10.96
C ALA A 84 -1.01 5.82 -12.15
N SER A 85 -0.19 4.79 -12.32
CA SER A 85 0.79 4.70 -13.42
C SER A 85 0.10 4.58 -14.79
N ALA A 86 -0.93 3.74 -14.89
CA ALA A 86 -1.69 3.56 -16.12
C ALA A 86 -2.45 4.84 -16.50
N ALA A 87 -3.15 5.48 -15.56
CA ALA A 87 -3.88 6.72 -15.80
C ALA A 87 -2.94 7.84 -16.29
N ALA A 88 -1.79 7.99 -15.65
CA ALA A 88 -0.80 8.99 -16.06
C ALA A 88 -0.22 8.68 -17.44
N SER A 89 0.21 7.44 -17.67
CA SER A 89 0.80 7.04 -18.95
C SER A 89 -0.18 7.24 -20.11
N THR A 90 -1.44 6.83 -19.95
CA THR A 90 -2.46 6.95 -21.00
C THR A 90 -2.75 8.41 -21.36
N ASN A 91 -2.86 9.29 -20.35
CA ASN A 91 -3.34 10.65 -20.57
C ASN A 91 -2.22 11.70 -20.80
N LEU A 92 -1.01 11.45 -20.27
CA LEU A 92 0.07 12.44 -20.31
C LEU A 92 1.16 12.11 -21.33
N SER A 93 1.19 10.91 -21.91
CA SER A 93 2.25 10.53 -22.87
C SER A 93 2.14 11.28 -24.18
N ALA A 94 0.93 11.47 -24.74
CA ALA A 94 0.74 12.17 -26.00
C ALA A 94 1.12 13.68 -25.88
N PRO A 95 0.69 14.42 -24.84
CA PRO A 95 1.16 15.78 -24.61
C PRO A 95 2.69 15.88 -24.47
N LEU A 96 3.32 14.96 -23.74
CA LEU A 96 4.77 14.95 -23.56
C LEU A 96 5.49 14.66 -24.87
N ALA A 97 5.00 13.70 -25.68
CA ALA A 97 5.56 13.41 -27.00
C ALA A 97 5.43 14.62 -27.95
N GLY A 98 4.28 15.31 -27.94
CA GLY A 98 4.08 16.55 -28.69
C GLY A 98 5.05 17.66 -28.26
N TRP A 99 5.29 17.79 -26.98
CA TRP A 99 6.29 18.75 -26.45
C TRP A 99 7.71 18.40 -26.95
N PHE A 100 8.13 17.14 -26.96
CA PHE A 100 9.41 16.74 -27.54
C PHE A 100 9.51 17.05 -29.02
N SER A 101 8.44 16.83 -29.77
CA SER A 101 8.38 17.13 -31.21
C SER A 101 8.53 18.61 -31.51
N SER A 102 8.14 19.51 -30.59
CA SER A 102 8.26 20.95 -30.75
C SER A 102 9.70 21.48 -30.80
N PHE A 103 10.67 20.68 -30.36
CA PHE A 103 12.10 21.04 -30.46
C PHE A 103 12.66 20.98 -31.90
N GLY A 104 11.92 20.40 -32.85
CA GLY A 104 12.33 20.34 -34.26
C GLY A 104 13.55 19.43 -34.53
N ILE A 105 13.81 18.47 -33.66
CA ILE A 105 14.93 17.52 -33.78
C ILE A 105 14.39 16.19 -34.33
N ASP A 106 14.71 15.82 -35.55
CA ASP A 106 14.13 14.68 -36.27
C ASP A 106 14.22 13.35 -35.49
N TRP A 107 15.38 13.02 -34.94
CA TRP A 107 15.56 11.78 -34.19
C TRP A 107 14.72 11.77 -32.91
N LEU A 108 14.56 12.92 -32.22
CA LEU A 108 13.78 13.06 -30.99
C LEU A 108 12.28 12.89 -31.30
N THR A 109 11.80 13.50 -32.38
CA THR A 109 10.41 13.35 -32.85
C THR A 109 10.10 11.90 -33.18
N PHE A 110 11.07 11.17 -33.78
CA PHE A 110 10.89 9.76 -34.11
C PHE A 110 10.74 8.86 -32.87
N ILE A 111 11.52 9.09 -31.84
CA ILE A 111 11.49 8.24 -30.61
C ILE A 111 10.48 8.72 -29.57
N ALA A 112 10.00 9.98 -29.63
CA ALA A 112 9.13 10.58 -28.63
C ALA A 112 7.88 9.77 -28.27
N PRO A 113 7.15 9.15 -29.23
CA PRO A 113 5.96 8.35 -28.89
C PRO A 113 6.27 7.10 -28.05
N GLY A 114 7.46 6.51 -28.20
CA GLY A 114 7.91 5.38 -27.37
C GLY A 114 8.55 5.82 -26.05
N LEU A 115 9.24 6.96 -26.05
CA LEU A 115 9.97 7.46 -24.89
C LEU A 115 9.04 8.12 -23.86
N ALA A 116 8.03 8.85 -24.29
CA ALA A 116 7.13 9.61 -23.42
C ALA A 116 6.39 8.71 -22.40
N PRO A 117 5.77 7.58 -22.76
CA PRO A 117 5.14 6.68 -21.80
C PRO A 117 6.11 6.16 -20.73
N VAL A 118 7.34 5.84 -21.14
CA VAL A 118 8.38 5.34 -20.21
C VAL A 118 8.77 6.42 -19.20
N LEU A 119 8.98 7.65 -19.65
CA LEU A 119 9.35 8.76 -18.78
C LEU A 119 8.22 9.10 -17.81
N ILE A 120 6.96 9.15 -18.28
CA ILE A 120 5.78 9.36 -17.41
C ILE A 120 5.69 8.26 -16.37
N THR A 121 5.82 7.00 -16.79
CA THR A 121 5.76 5.86 -15.86
C THR A 121 6.87 5.94 -14.80
N LEU A 122 8.09 6.27 -15.18
CA LEU A 122 9.20 6.43 -14.24
C LEU A 122 8.96 7.59 -13.27
N ALA A 123 8.49 8.73 -13.76
CA ALA A 123 8.19 9.91 -12.93
C ALA A 123 7.09 9.61 -11.91
N VAL A 124 6.00 8.97 -12.35
CA VAL A 124 4.88 8.60 -11.46
C VAL A 124 5.29 7.49 -10.50
N SER A 125 6.09 6.52 -10.92
CA SER A 125 6.62 5.49 -10.03
C SER A 125 7.50 6.10 -8.93
N TYR A 126 8.39 7.03 -9.28
CA TYR A 126 9.19 7.74 -8.30
C TYR A 126 8.32 8.52 -7.30
N LEU A 127 7.33 9.26 -7.80
CA LEU A 127 6.40 10.02 -6.97
C LEU A 127 5.59 9.08 -6.06
N SER A 128 5.12 7.95 -6.58
CA SER A 128 4.40 6.92 -5.82
C SER A 128 5.25 6.31 -4.72
N ILE A 129 6.52 6.03 -4.99
CA ILE A 129 7.44 5.49 -3.98
C ILE A 129 7.68 6.53 -2.88
N VAL A 130 7.98 7.77 -3.23
CA VAL A 130 8.35 8.78 -2.22
C VAL A 130 7.12 9.27 -1.45
N VAL A 131 6.10 9.77 -2.16
CA VAL A 131 4.91 10.41 -1.56
C VAL A 131 3.85 9.38 -1.21
N GLY A 132 3.70 8.35 -2.02
CA GLY A 132 2.70 7.29 -1.83
C GLY A 132 3.16 6.13 -0.94
N GLU A 133 4.44 6.07 -0.53
CA GLU A 133 4.90 4.95 0.30
C GLU A 133 5.89 5.38 1.40
N LEU A 134 7.07 5.90 1.06
CA LEU A 134 8.13 6.13 2.05
C LEU A 134 7.76 7.19 3.09
N VAL A 135 7.23 8.33 2.66
CA VAL A 135 6.84 9.41 3.58
C VAL A 135 5.67 8.99 4.47
N PRO A 136 4.57 8.41 3.97
CA PRO A 136 3.47 7.92 4.81
C PRO A 136 3.91 6.86 5.82
N LYS A 137 4.78 5.92 5.44
CA LYS A 137 5.32 4.91 6.37
C LYS A 137 6.14 5.54 7.49
N ARG A 138 6.92 6.58 7.21
CA ARG A 138 7.67 7.32 8.25
C ARG A 138 6.75 8.06 9.20
N ILE A 139 5.68 8.67 8.69
CA ILE A 139 4.65 9.33 9.52
C ILE A 139 3.99 8.31 10.45
N ALA A 140 3.62 7.14 9.93
CA ALA A 140 3.02 6.07 10.72
C ALA A 140 3.94 5.56 11.83
N LEU A 141 5.24 5.41 11.57
CA LEU A 141 6.23 4.97 12.56
C LEU A 141 6.42 5.98 13.70
N SER A 142 6.22 7.28 13.45
CA SER A 142 6.39 8.30 14.49
C SER A 142 5.31 8.24 15.57
N ASN A 143 4.11 7.76 15.25
CA ASN A 143 2.99 7.64 16.19
C ASN A 143 1.99 6.56 15.74
N ALA A 144 2.42 5.30 15.80
CA ALA A 144 1.68 4.16 15.26
C ALA A 144 0.30 3.98 15.91
N GLU A 145 0.17 4.20 17.23
CA GLU A 145 -1.08 4.05 17.96
C GLU A 145 -2.14 5.08 17.53
N SER A 146 -1.77 6.36 17.43
CA SER A 146 -2.72 7.40 17.00
C SER A 146 -3.12 7.23 15.54
N VAL A 147 -2.16 6.91 14.67
CA VAL A 147 -2.42 6.72 13.24
C VAL A 147 -3.30 5.47 13.03
N SER A 148 -3.03 4.36 13.71
CA SER A 148 -3.83 3.14 13.60
C SER A 148 -5.30 3.37 13.97
N LYS A 149 -5.57 4.15 15.01
CA LYS A 149 -6.95 4.53 15.41
C LYS A 149 -7.64 5.41 14.37
N MET A 150 -6.89 6.30 13.72
CA MET A 150 -7.43 7.18 12.68
C MET A 150 -7.81 6.40 11.41
N VAL A 151 -6.95 5.47 10.98
CA VAL A 151 -7.14 4.74 9.72
C VAL A 151 -8.09 3.55 9.84
N ALA A 152 -8.30 3.01 11.04
CA ALA A 152 -9.08 1.79 11.26
C ALA A 152 -10.53 1.86 10.77
N GLY A 153 -11.16 3.05 10.85
CA GLY A 153 -12.55 3.23 10.40
C GLY A 153 -12.71 3.03 8.90
N PRO A 154 -12.11 3.88 8.05
CA PRO A 154 -12.20 3.76 6.59
C PRO A 154 -11.64 2.42 6.08
N LEU A 155 -10.59 1.91 6.72
CA LEU A 155 -9.96 0.65 6.31
C LEU A 155 -10.90 -0.55 6.51
N ASN A 156 -11.70 -0.58 7.57
CA ASN A 156 -12.68 -1.63 7.81
C ASN A 156 -13.79 -1.64 6.75
N VAL A 157 -14.19 -0.48 6.26
CA VAL A 157 -15.13 -0.36 5.13
C VAL A 157 -14.48 -0.91 3.85
N PHE A 158 -13.25 -0.48 3.57
CA PHE A 158 -12.51 -0.96 2.40
C PHE A 158 -12.31 -2.48 2.43
N ARG A 159 -11.94 -3.07 3.58
CA ARG A 159 -11.81 -4.51 3.76
C ARG A 159 -13.08 -5.26 3.35
N THR A 160 -14.24 -4.72 3.66
CA THR A 160 -15.53 -5.34 3.31
C THR A 160 -15.75 -5.33 1.80
N ILE A 161 -15.42 -4.25 1.12
CA ILE A 161 -15.56 -4.11 -0.34
C ILE A 161 -14.52 -4.97 -1.06
N ALA A 162 -13.29 -5.03 -0.53
CA ALA A 162 -12.18 -5.75 -1.13
C ALA A 162 -12.26 -7.29 -0.94
N LYS A 163 -13.14 -7.80 -0.07
CA LYS A 163 -13.27 -9.24 0.22
C LYS A 163 -13.23 -10.17 -1.00
N PRO A 164 -14.03 -9.95 -2.07
CA PRO A 164 -14.04 -10.87 -3.21
C PRO A 164 -12.69 -10.91 -3.92
N LEU A 165 -12.01 -9.77 -4.02
CA LEU A 165 -10.72 -9.67 -4.67
C LEU A 165 -9.61 -10.31 -3.81
N VAL A 166 -9.62 -10.05 -2.50
CA VAL A 166 -8.68 -10.66 -1.55
C VAL A 166 -8.88 -12.17 -1.50
N TRP A 167 -10.12 -12.64 -1.53
CA TRP A 167 -10.41 -14.07 -1.62
C TRP A 167 -9.81 -14.69 -2.89
N PHE A 168 -10.01 -14.06 -4.04
CA PHE A 168 -9.47 -14.54 -5.32
C PHE A 168 -7.93 -14.60 -5.31
N THR A 169 -7.25 -13.54 -4.85
CA THR A 169 -5.78 -13.49 -4.77
C THR A 169 -5.24 -14.51 -3.76
N SER A 170 -5.88 -14.65 -2.60
CA SER A 170 -5.50 -15.63 -1.58
C SER A 170 -5.72 -17.07 -2.06
N ALA A 171 -6.83 -17.34 -2.74
CA ALA A 171 -7.08 -18.66 -3.32
C ALA A 171 -6.03 -19.02 -4.38
N SER A 172 -5.63 -18.06 -5.21
CA SER A 172 -4.58 -18.23 -6.22
C SER A 172 -3.20 -18.49 -5.56
N ALA A 173 -2.87 -17.72 -4.52
CA ALA A 173 -1.64 -17.89 -3.75
C ALA A 173 -1.58 -19.25 -3.05
N ASN A 174 -2.69 -19.67 -2.43
CA ASN A 174 -2.78 -20.99 -1.77
C ASN A 174 -2.67 -22.14 -2.78
N GLY A 175 -3.26 -22.00 -3.97
CA GLY A 175 -3.12 -22.98 -5.06
C GLY A 175 -1.67 -23.13 -5.51
N LEU A 176 -0.94 -22.01 -5.67
CA LEU A 176 0.48 -22.04 -5.99
C LEU A 176 1.33 -22.62 -4.84
N SER A 177 1.03 -22.23 -3.60
CA SER A 177 1.72 -22.76 -2.41
C SER A 177 1.55 -24.29 -2.28
N CYS A 178 0.37 -24.79 -2.60
CA CYS A 178 0.10 -26.24 -2.64
C CYS A 178 0.98 -26.96 -3.70
N LEU A 179 1.14 -26.35 -4.88
CA LEU A 179 1.99 -26.87 -5.95
C LEU A 179 3.46 -26.98 -5.51
N PHE A 180 3.95 -26.01 -4.73
CA PHE A 180 5.32 -26.02 -4.17
C PHE A 180 5.45 -26.78 -2.86
N ARG A 181 4.40 -27.49 -2.40
CA ARG A 181 4.37 -28.22 -1.11
C ARG A 181 4.72 -27.34 0.11
N ILE A 182 4.48 -26.05 0.05
CA ILE A 182 4.68 -25.15 1.18
C ILE A 182 3.47 -25.32 2.11
N LYS A 183 3.66 -25.85 3.31
CA LYS A 183 2.62 -25.89 4.34
C LYS A 183 2.24 -24.46 4.72
N SER A 184 0.95 -24.17 4.67
CA SER A 184 0.40 -22.87 5.09
C SER A 184 0.81 -22.54 6.53
N SER A 185 1.22 -21.28 6.76
CA SER A 185 1.73 -20.79 8.04
C SER A 185 0.68 -20.69 9.16
N ASP A 186 -0.55 -21.12 8.93
CA ASP A 186 -1.63 -21.12 9.94
C ASP A 186 -1.34 -22.00 11.17
N ASP A 187 -0.41 -22.95 11.04
CA ASP A 187 0.01 -23.79 12.15
C ASP A 187 1.08 -23.14 13.07
N ARG A 188 1.58 -21.94 12.77
CA ARG A 188 2.65 -21.29 13.54
C ARG A 188 2.18 -20.33 14.64
N GLN A 189 0.87 -20.18 14.85
CA GLN A 189 0.34 -19.36 15.96
C GLN A 189 0.27 -20.12 17.29
N ASN A 190 0.56 -21.40 17.32
CA ASN A 190 0.81 -22.09 18.57
C ASN A 190 2.29 -21.89 18.94
N VAL A 191 2.54 -20.81 19.71
CA VAL A 191 3.81 -20.69 20.45
C VAL A 191 3.98 -22.00 21.23
N SER A 192 5.01 -22.79 20.87
CA SER A 192 5.26 -24.06 21.52
C SER A 192 5.48 -23.82 23.00
N GLU A 193 4.96 -24.69 23.88
CA GLU A 193 5.27 -24.65 25.33
C GLU A 193 6.79 -24.57 25.58
N GLU A 194 7.59 -25.15 24.68
CA GLU A 194 9.05 -25.10 24.74
C GLU A 194 9.61 -23.70 24.47
N GLU A 195 8.99 -22.93 23.58
CA GLU A 195 9.38 -21.55 23.24
C GLU A 195 9.03 -20.60 24.38
N ILE A 196 7.88 -20.78 25.03
CA ILE A 196 7.51 -20.06 26.25
C ILE A 196 8.48 -20.37 27.39
N LYS A 197 8.83 -21.64 27.60
CA LYS A 197 9.81 -22.05 28.61
C LYS A 197 11.19 -21.46 28.34
N TYR A 198 11.60 -21.35 27.06
CA TYR A 198 12.88 -20.74 26.69
C TYR A 198 12.90 -19.24 27.00
N ILE A 199 11.86 -18.51 26.63
CA ILE A 199 11.72 -17.06 26.91
C ILE A 199 11.69 -16.78 28.41
N VAL A 200 10.99 -17.59 29.20
CA VAL A 200 10.93 -17.43 30.66
C VAL A 200 12.29 -17.72 31.29
N LYS A 201 13.00 -18.74 30.84
CA LYS A 201 14.33 -19.10 31.35
C LYS A 201 15.39 -18.03 31.03
N ASP A 202 15.36 -17.45 29.84
CA ASP A 202 16.26 -16.38 29.40
C ASP A 202 16.06 -15.11 30.23
N ASN A 203 14.81 -14.80 30.58
CA ASN A 203 14.49 -13.67 31.48
C ASN A 203 14.88 -13.91 32.95
N ASP A 204 14.85 -15.15 33.44
CA ASP A 204 15.29 -15.48 34.80
C ASP A 204 16.82 -15.36 34.94
N GLU A 205 17.59 -15.72 33.89
CA GLU A 205 19.05 -15.56 33.89
C GLU A 205 19.46 -14.07 33.89
N LEU A 206 18.69 -13.18 33.22
CA LEU A 206 18.93 -11.73 33.22
C LEU A 206 18.64 -11.07 34.59
N LEU A 207 17.73 -11.63 35.38
CA LEU A 207 17.39 -11.11 36.71
C LEU A 207 18.39 -11.55 37.80
N ASP A 208 19.14 -12.61 37.57
CA ASP A 208 20.18 -13.07 38.52
C ASP A 208 21.53 -12.36 38.31
N ASP A 209 21.79 -11.78 37.12
CA ASP A 209 23.00 -10.99 36.86
C ASP A 209 22.93 -9.53 37.40
N GLU A 210 21.77 -9.06 37.85
CA GLU A 210 21.57 -7.71 38.45
C GLU A 210 21.60 -7.71 39.99
N LYS A 211 21.91 -8.82 40.68
CA LYS A 211 22.10 -8.90 42.15
C LYS A 211 23.58 -8.99 42.49
#